data_4b5da0e1109f93ca9ac9c5e2a72daba9
#
_entry.id   4b5da0e1109f93ca9ac9c5e2a72daba9
#
_cell.length_a   1.000
_cell.length_b   1.000
_cell.length_c   1.000
_cell.angle_alpha   90.00
_cell.angle_beta   90.00
_cell.angle_gamma   90.00
#
_symmetry.space_group_name_H-M   'P 1'
#
loop_
_entity.id
_entity.type
_entity.pdbx_description
1 polymer ?
#
loop_
_entity_poly.entity_id
_entity_poly.type
_entity_poly.pdbx_seq_one_letter_code
_entity_poly.pdbx_strand_id
1 'polypeptide(L)'
;APGGRATEMTLANKLIEASKVQEPIIANAYKAAGESLEIISRTLLENCGADIIRVQTQLRAKHAGGANPTWGIDGEKGVLADMKDTGIWEPFAVKSQTIKTAVESAAMLLRIDEIVSGTHKKEKKAPGVSDREKAAQAEGVDGAAE
;
A
#
# COMPACT_ATOMS: atom_id res chain seq x y z
N ALA A 1 -9.60 9.58 -18.91
CA ALA A 1 -10.45 9.18 -17.78
C ALA A 1 -10.56 10.33 -16.77
N PRO A 2 -11.68 10.48 -16.04
CA PRO A 2 -11.77 11.48 -14.99
C PRO A 2 -10.74 11.22 -13.89
N GLY A 3 -10.08 12.29 -13.43
CA GLY A 3 -9.08 12.26 -12.37
C GLY A 3 -9.71 12.30 -10.97
N GLY A 4 -8.97 12.83 -9.97
CA GLY A 4 -9.50 13.01 -8.60
C GLY A 4 -10.04 11.73 -7.93
N ARG A 5 -9.56 10.57 -8.34
CA ARG A 5 -10.01 9.23 -7.88
C ARG A 5 -11.45 8.84 -8.28
N ALA A 6 -12.06 9.57 -9.22
CA ALA A 6 -13.38 9.24 -9.75
C ALA A 6 -13.40 7.89 -10.47
N THR A 7 -12.37 7.62 -11.28
CA THR A 7 -12.23 6.35 -12.02
C THR A 7 -12.06 5.16 -11.07
N GLU A 8 -11.23 5.29 -10.04
CA GLU A 8 -10.99 4.23 -9.05
C GLU A 8 -12.27 3.91 -8.27
N MET A 9 -13.03 4.92 -7.85
CA MET A 9 -14.29 4.71 -7.14
C MET A 9 -15.36 4.06 -8.03
N THR A 10 -15.46 4.48 -9.30
CA THR A 10 -16.36 3.84 -10.27
C THR A 10 -16.01 2.37 -10.46
N LEU A 11 -14.72 2.04 -10.57
CA LEU A 11 -14.26 0.67 -10.76
C LEU A 11 -14.46 -0.16 -9.49
N ALA A 12 -14.19 0.41 -8.30
CA ALA A 12 -14.41 -0.23 -7.01
C ALA A 12 -15.88 -0.68 -6.87
N ASN A 13 -16.82 0.22 -7.13
CA ASN A 13 -18.24 -0.10 -7.08
C ASN A 13 -18.62 -1.21 -8.06
N LYS A 14 -18.15 -1.15 -9.31
CA LYS A 14 -18.41 -2.21 -10.31
C LYS A 14 -17.84 -3.56 -9.91
N LEU A 15 -16.64 -3.60 -9.31
CA LEU A 15 -16.04 -4.84 -8.83
C LEU A 15 -16.83 -5.42 -7.65
N ILE A 16 -17.27 -4.58 -6.71
CA ILE A 16 -18.11 -4.99 -5.58
C ILE A 16 -19.48 -5.49 -6.07
N GLU A 17 -20.08 -4.85 -7.06
CA GLU A 17 -21.32 -5.32 -7.67
C GLU A 17 -21.13 -6.65 -8.39
N ALA A 18 -20.05 -6.78 -9.18
CA ALA A 18 -19.72 -8.00 -9.89
C ALA A 18 -19.44 -9.17 -8.92
N SER A 19 -18.88 -8.89 -7.73
CA SER A 19 -18.62 -9.94 -6.74
C SER A 19 -19.89 -10.67 -6.27
N LYS A 20 -21.05 -10.01 -6.31
CA LYS A 20 -22.32 -10.58 -5.84
C LYS A 20 -22.89 -11.70 -6.73
N VAL A 21 -22.43 -11.76 -7.99
CA VAL A 21 -22.89 -12.76 -8.99
C VAL A 21 -21.84 -13.82 -9.28
N GLN A 22 -20.67 -13.76 -8.63
CA GLN A 22 -19.58 -14.72 -8.81
C GLN A 22 -19.66 -15.87 -7.79
N GLU A 23 -18.97 -16.97 -8.08
CA GLU A 23 -18.75 -18.05 -7.11
C GLU A 23 -18.04 -17.51 -5.84
N PRO A 24 -18.31 -18.08 -4.65
CA PRO A 24 -17.83 -17.53 -3.37
C PRO A 24 -16.32 -17.30 -3.29
N ILE A 25 -15.52 -18.17 -3.89
CA ILE A 25 -14.05 -18.06 -3.91
C ILE A 25 -13.61 -16.87 -4.76
N ILE A 26 -14.19 -16.73 -5.95
CA ILE A 26 -13.89 -15.63 -6.88
C ILE A 26 -14.47 -14.32 -6.36
N ALA A 27 -15.66 -14.35 -5.75
CA ALA A 27 -16.34 -13.19 -5.17
C ALA A 27 -15.46 -12.44 -4.15
N ASN A 28 -14.74 -13.19 -3.30
CA ASN A 28 -13.83 -12.61 -2.32
C ASN A 28 -12.68 -11.83 -2.98
N ALA A 29 -12.11 -12.34 -4.07
CA ALA A 29 -11.05 -11.65 -4.80
C ALA A 29 -11.57 -10.36 -5.46
N TYR A 30 -12.76 -10.41 -6.07
CA TYR A 30 -13.39 -9.21 -6.65
C TYR A 30 -13.69 -8.14 -5.60
N LYS A 31 -14.22 -8.56 -4.45
CA LYS A 31 -14.52 -7.67 -3.33
C LYS A 31 -13.24 -7.02 -2.77
N ALA A 32 -12.20 -7.82 -2.51
CA ALA A 32 -10.92 -7.33 -2.01
C ALA A 32 -10.26 -6.34 -2.98
N ALA A 33 -10.31 -6.62 -4.30
CA ALA A 33 -9.81 -5.70 -5.32
C ALA A 33 -10.59 -4.38 -5.33
N GLY A 34 -11.92 -4.43 -5.20
CA GLY A 34 -12.77 -3.23 -5.10
C GLY A 34 -12.44 -2.40 -3.85
N GLU A 35 -12.36 -3.03 -2.70
CA GLU A 35 -12.00 -2.37 -1.43
C GLU A 35 -10.59 -1.77 -1.47
N SER A 36 -9.63 -2.43 -2.13
CA SER A 36 -8.27 -1.90 -2.27
C SER A 36 -8.22 -0.61 -3.09
N LEU A 37 -9.05 -0.48 -4.12
CA LEU A 37 -9.14 0.75 -4.92
C LEU A 37 -9.71 1.93 -4.11
N GLU A 38 -10.59 1.67 -3.14
CA GLU A 38 -11.11 2.71 -2.26
C GLU A 38 -10.05 3.27 -1.29
N ILE A 39 -9.02 2.48 -0.94
CA ILE A 39 -7.92 2.93 -0.08
C ILE A 39 -7.20 4.13 -0.70
N ILE A 40 -7.08 4.19 -2.02
CA ILE A 40 -6.41 5.29 -2.72
C ILE A 40 -7.17 6.62 -2.47
N SER A 41 -8.50 6.59 -2.53
CA SER A 41 -9.35 7.74 -2.23
C SER A 41 -9.26 8.15 -0.75
N ARG A 42 -9.22 7.17 0.13
CA ARG A 42 -9.06 7.37 1.58
C ARG A 42 -7.74 8.06 1.91
N THR A 43 -6.63 7.55 1.38
CA THR A 43 -5.30 8.13 1.61
C THR A 43 -5.20 9.58 1.09
N LEU A 44 -5.84 9.89 -0.04
CA LEU A 44 -5.91 11.25 -0.52
C LEU A 44 -6.63 12.17 0.49
N LEU A 45 -7.75 11.74 1.03
CA LEU A 45 -8.50 12.50 2.04
C LEU A 45 -7.72 12.67 3.35
N GLU A 46 -7.00 11.62 3.79
CA GLU A 46 -6.11 11.68 4.95
C GLU A 46 -5.03 12.77 4.76
N ASN A 47 -4.39 12.79 3.60
CA ASN A 47 -3.35 13.76 3.28
C ASN A 47 -3.88 15.21 3.16
N CYS A 48 -5.15 15.36 2.78
CA CYS A 48 -5.83 16.67 2.73
C CYS A 48 -6.32 17.14 4.10
N GLY A 49 -6.26 16.32 5.15
CA GLY A 49 -6.82 16.62 6.47
C GLY A 49 -8.36 16.72 6.48
N ALA A 50 -9.03 16.09 5.52
CA ALA A 50 -10.48 16.13 5.39
C ALA A 50 -11.18 15.10 6.30
N ASP A 51 -12.49 15.27 6.55
CA ASP A 51 -13.31 14.24 7.18
C ASP A 51 -13.51 13.04 6.23
N ILE A 52 -12.67 12.03 6.42
CA ILE A 52 -12.56 10.85 5.55
C ILE A 52 -13.90 10.13 5.49
N ILE A 53 -14.52 9.86 6.63
CA ILE A 53 -15.75 9.05 6.72
C ILE A 53 -16.87 9.74 5.95
N ARG A 54 -17.06 11.03 6.19
CA ARG A 54 -18.10 11.81 5.55
C ARG A 54 -17.90 11.89 4.04
N VAL A 55 -16.71 12.30 3.59
CA VAL A 55 -16.45 12.54 2.16
C VAL A 55 -16.44 11.23 1.38
N GLN A 56 -15.85 10.16 1.92
CA GLN A 56 -15.83 8.85 1.27
C GLN A 56 -17.24 8.25 1.16
N THR A 57 -18.08 8.40 2.20
CA THR A 57 -19.48 7.94 2.16
C THR A 57 -20.28 8.71 1.12
N GLN A 58 -20.11 10.02 1.05
CA GLN A 58 -20.74 10.84 0.02
C GLN A 58 -20.25 10.48 -1.40
N LEU A 59 -18.98 10.18 -1.57
CA LEU A 59 -18.41 9.77 -2.86
C LEU A 59 -19.03 8.43 -3.30
N ARG A 60 -19.10 7.44 -2.41
CA ARG A 60 -19.80 6.16 -2.70
C ARG A 60 -21.25 6.38 -3.10
N ALA A 61 -21.97 7.23 -2.37
CA ALA A 61 -23.36 7.56 -2.68
C ALA A 61 -23.52 8.22 -4.06
N LYS A 62 -22.59 9.09 -4.45
CA LYS A 62 -22.58 9.73 -5.78
C LYS A 62 -22.33 8.73 -6.91
N HIS A 63 -21.50 7.72 -6.69
CA HIS A 63 -21.19 6.68 -7.68
C HIS A 63 -22.17 5.50 -7.65
N ALA A 64 -23.07 5.44 -6.66
CA ALA A 64 -24.07 4.39 -6.57
C ALA A 64 -24.93 4.34 -7.84
N GLY A 65 -25.13 3.12 -8.36
CA GLY A 65 -25.88 2.92 -9.60
C GLY A 65 -25.21 3.49 -10.88
N GLY A 66 -23.94 3.92 -10.82
CA GLY A 66 -23.24 4.45 -11.98
C GLY A 66 -23.65 5.87 -12.41
N ALA A 67 -24.35 6.60 -11.54
CA ALA A 67 -25.01 7.86 -11.90
C ALA A 67 -24.04 9.01 -12.20
N ASN A 68 -22.92 9.12 -11.50
CA ASN A 68 -22.01 10.27 -11.58
C ASN A 68 -20.54 9.83 -11.68
N PRO A 69 -20.09 9.28 -12.81
CA PRO A 69 -18.75 8.70 -12.93
C PRO A 69 -17.62 9.73 -12.93
N THR A 70 -17.93 11.01 -13.03
CA THR A 70 -16.95 12.11 -13.06
C THR A 70 -16.70 12.73 -11.69
N TRP A 71 -17.50 12.39 -10.69
CA TRP A 71 -17.32 12.94 -9.34
C TRP A 71 -16.09 12.32 -8.66
N GLY A 72 -15.24 13.16 -8.12
CA GLY A 72 -14.01 12.78 -7.44
C GLY A 72 -13.76 13.67 -6.23
N ILE A 73 -12.51 13.66 -5.78
CA ILE A 73 -12.03 14.41 -4.63
C ILE A 73 -11.15 15.55 -5.13
N ASP A 74 -11.48 16.77 -4.73
CA ASP A 74 -10.58 17.91 -4.83
C ASP A 74 -9.54 17.81 -3.72
N GLY A 75 -8.30 17.50 -4.09
CA GLY A 75 -7.19 17.28 -3.16
C GLY A 75 -6.70 18.55 -2.45
N GLU A 76 -7.03 19.74 -2.95
CA GLU A 76 -6.67 20.99 -2.30
C GLU A 76 -7.66 21.34 -1.18
N LYS A 77 -8.95 21.12 -1.43
CA LYS A 77 -10.03 21.51 -0.51
C LYS A 77 -10.52 20.36 0.37
N GLY A 78 -10.17 19.12 0.03
CA GLY A 78 -10.67 17.93 0.75
C GLY A 78 -12.19 17.72 0.63
N VAL A 79 -12.78 18.13 -0.48
CA VAL A 79 -14.22 18.04 -0.74
C VAL A 79 -14.52 17.30 -2.05
N LEU A 80 -15.77 16.90 -2.21
CA LEU A 80 -16.22 16.34 -3.49
C LEU A 80 -16.36 17.43 -4.55
N ALA A 81 -15.90 17.13 -5.75
CA ALA A 81 -16.03 17.99 -6.92
C ALA A 81 -16.27 17.15 -8.18
N ASP A 82 -16.93 17.75 -9.18
CA ASP A 82 -16.97 17.15 -10.51
C ASP A 82 -15.65 17.41 -11.23
N MET A 83 -14.91 16.34 -11.54
CA MET A 83 -13.61 16.43 -12.20
C MET A 83 -13.73 16.97 -13.63
N LYS A 84 -14.90 16.88 -14.23
CA LYS A 84 -15.19 17.50 -15.52
C LYS A 84 -15.18 19.03 -15.44
N ASP A 85 -15.79 19.58 -14.39
CA ASP A 85 -15.87 21.04 -14.19
C ASP A 85 -14.51 21.62 -13.77
N THR A 86 -13.76 20.86 -12.96
CA THR A 86 -12.41 21.24 -12.53
C THR A 86 -11.35 21.02 -13.63
N GLY A 87 -11.68 20.34 -14.73
CA GLY A 87 -10.76 20.07 -15.82
C GLY A 87 -9.68 19.03 -15.51
N ILE A 88 -9.87 18.21 -14.47
CA ILE A 88 -8.87 17.21 -14.06
C ILE A 88 -9.09 15.90 -14.80
N TRP A 89 -8.21 15.65 -15.78
CA TRP A 89 -8.26 14.45 -16.61
C TRP A 89 -6.96 13.68 -16.57
N GLU A 90 -7.06 12.36 -16.65
CA GLU A 90 -5.92 11.45 -16.73
C GLU A 90 -5.95 10.63 -18.03
N PRO A 91 -4.77 10.32 -18.63
CA PRO A 91 -4.72 9.47 -19.82
C PRO A 91 -5.29 8.07 -19.52
N PHE A 92 -6.20 7.61 -20.36
CA PHE A 92 -6.84 6.30 -20.18
C PHE A 92 -5.83 5.15 -20.21
N ALA A 93 -4.86 5.21 -21.15
CA ALA A 93 -3.84 4.18 -21.29
C ALA A 93 -3.00 4.00 -20.01
N VAL A 94 -2.60 5.12 -19.37
CA VAL A 94 -1.84 5.11 -18.11
C VAL A 94 -2.68 4.47 -17.00
N LYS A 95 -3.92 4.91 -16.82
CA LYS A 95 -4.81 4.40 -15.78
C LYS A 95 -5.07 2.90 -15.94
N SER A 96 -5.39 2.46 -17.16
CA SER A 96 -5.62 1.05 -17.48
C SER A 96 -4.39 0.20 -17.20
N GLN A 97 -3.20 0.65 -17.62
CA GLN A 97 -1.96 -0.09 -17.40
C GLN A 97 -1.60 -0.15 -15.93
N THR A 98 -1.76 0.95 -15.18
CA THR A 98 -1.49 0.98 -13.73
C THR A 98 -2.30 -0.07 -12.98
N ILE A 99 -3.61 -0.17 -13.26
CA ILE A 99 -4.48 -1.13 -12.58
C ILE A 99 -4.11 -2.57 -12.98
N LYS A 100 -3.85 -2.84 -14.26
CA LYS A 100 -3.42 -4.17 -14.71
C LYS A 100 -2.13 -4.61 -14.03
N THR A 101 -1.10 -3.76 -14.06
CA THR A 101 0.19 -4.07 -13.45
C THR A 101 0.07 -4.26 -11.93
N ALA A 102 -0.77 -3.47 -11.25
CA ALA A 102 -1.01 -3.64 -9.82
C ALA A 102 -1.62 -5.01 -9.50
N VAL A 103 -2.62 -5.45 -10.26
CA VAL A 103 -3.25 -6.77 -10.08
C VAL A 103 -2.27 -7.90 -10.40
N GLU A 104 -1.49 -7.80 -11.47
CA GLU A 104 -0.46 -8.77 -11.83
C GLU A 104 0.60 -8.89 -10.74
N SER A 105 1.07 -7.76 -10.22
CA SER A 105 2.06 -7.73 -9.12
C SER A 105 1.50 -8.34 -7.84
N ALA A 106 0.25 -8.03 -7.49
CA ALA A 106 -0.42 -8.63 -6.34
C ALA A 106 -0.56 -10.15 -6.50
N ALA A 107 -0.93 -10.62 -7.67
CA ALA A 107 -1.02 -12.05 -7.97
C ALA A 107 0.34 -12.76 -7.87
N MET A 108 1.44 -12.09 -8.26
CA MET A 108 2.79 -12.61 -8.07
C MET A 108 3.16 -12.72 -6.58
N LEU A 109 2.86 -11.68 -5.79
CA LEU A 109 3.12 -11.68 -4.34
C LEU A 109 2.35 -12.79 -3.61
N LEU A 110 1.09 -13.04 -4.01
CA LEU A 110 0.26 -14.10 -3.43
C LEU A 110 0.76 -15.52 -3.74
N ARG A 111 1.67 -15.68 -4.71
CA ARG A 111 2.30 -16.98 -5.04
C ARG A 111 3.58 -17.25 -4.26
N ILE A 112 4.04 -16.30 -3.44
CA ILE A 112 5.25 -16.46 -2.63
C ILE A 112 4.86 -17.22 -1.36
N ASP A 113 5.34 -18.46 -1.24
CA ASP A 113 5.06 -19.33 -0.08
C ASP A 113 6.11 -19.15 1.01
N GLU A 114 7.38 -18.89 0.64
CA GLU A 114 8.49 -18.82 1.58
C GLU A 114 9.53 -17.77 1.16
N ILE A 115 10.04 -17.02 2.12
CA ILE A 115 11.14 -16.06 1.93
C ILE A 115 12.37 -16.55 2.68
N VAL A 116 13.38 -17.00 1.95
CA VAL A 116 14.69 -17.36 2.53
C VAL A 116 15.59 -16.13 2.56
N SER A 117 15.71 -15.49 3.73
CA SER A 117 16.62 -14.37 3.93
C SER A 117 17.98 -14.88 4.42
N GLY A 118 19.02 -14.76 3.58
CA GLY A 118 20.41 -15.15 3.88
C GLY A 118 21.18 -14.12 4.70
N THR A 119 20.59 -13.52 5.72
CA THR A 119 21.36 -12.72 6.67
C THR A 119 22.08 -13.64 7.64
N HIS A 120 23.29 -14.09 7.28
CA HIS A 120 24.23 -14.61 8.25
C HIS A 120 24.52 -13.50 9.26
N LYS A 121 23.89 -13.58 10.44
CA LYS A 121 24.39 -12.88 11.60
C LYS A 121 25.82 -13.37 11.81
N LYS A 122 26.84 -12.53 11.51
CA LYS A 122 28.20 -12.80 11.97
C LYS A 122 28.10 -12.88 13.48
N GLU A 123 28.11 -14.08 14.03
CA GLU A 123 28.37 -14.26 15.45
C GLU A 123 29.71 -13.59 15.72
N LYS A 124 29.69 -12.51 16.52
CA LYS A 124 30.89 -12.00 17.13
C LYS A 124 31.44 -13.18 17.96
N LYS A 125 32.48 -13.83 17.44
CA LYS A 125 33.27 -14.78 18.25
C LYS A 125 33.64 -14.01 19.52
N ALA A 126 33.20 -14.53 20.65
CA ALA A 126 33.71 -14.07 21.92
C ALA A 126 35.26 -14.18 21.87
N PRO A 127 36.00 -13.19 22.41
CA PRO A 127 37.44 -13.24 22.40
C PRO A 127 37.89 -14.59 23.02
N GLY A 128 38.66 -15.34 22.25
CA GLY A 128 39.08 -16.67 22.64
C GLY A 128 39.90 -16.61 23.95
N VAL A 129 39.91 -17.73 24.69
CA VAL A 129 40.63 -17.86 25.96
C VAL A 129 42.11 -17.47 25.82
N SER A 130 42.71 -17.63 24.62
CA SER A 130 44.07 -17.20 24.32
C SER A 130 44.35 -15.70 24.42
N ASP A 131 43.34 -14.87 24.19
CA ASP A 131 43.52 -13.42 24.28
C ASP A 131 43.41 -12.90 25.71
N ARG A 132 42.73 -13.66 26.59
CA ARG A 132 42.68 -13.40 28.04
C ARG A 132 43.98 -13.81 28.74
N GLU A 133 44.61 -14.91 28.32
CA GLU A 133 45.92 -15.32 28.86
C GLU A 133 47.04 -14.36 28.47
N LYS A 134 47.01 -13.82 27.26
CA LYS A 134 48.01 -12.82 26.82
C LYS A 134 47.83 -11.47 27.55
N ALA A 135 46.62 -11.06 27.88
CA ALA A 135 46.38 -9.87 28.67
C ALA A 135 46.83 -10.02 30.12
N ALA A 136 46.64 -11.21 30.73
CA ALA A 136 47.09 -11.50 32.10
C ALA A 136 48.63 -11.63 32.22
N GLN A 137 49.32 -12.03 31.17
CA GLN A 137 50.82 -12.09 31.14
C GLN A 137 51.46 -10.73 30.92
N ALA A 138 50.74 -9.77 30.32
CA ALA A 138 51.21 -8.40 30.13
C ALA A 138 51.18 -7.56 31.42
N GLU A 139 50.27 -7.87 32.35
CA GLU A 139 50.16 -7.17 33.65
C GLU A 139 51.09 -7.74 34.76
N GLY A 140 51.77 -8.85 34.50
CA GLY A 140 52.60 -9.57 35.52
C GLY A 140 54.10 -9.28 35.47
N VAL A 141 54.60 -8.38 34.64
CA VAL A 141 56.09 -8.18 34.44
C VAL A 141 56.64 -6.90 35.06
N ASP A 142 55.87 -6.12 35.76
CA ASP A 142 56.35 -4.86 36.39
C ASP A 142 56.42 -4.96 37.94
N GLY A 143 57.13 -5.96 38.46
CA GLY A 143 57.24 -6.12 39.89
C GLY A 143 58.38 -6.99 40.42
N ALA A 144 59.59 -6.90 39.77
CA ALA A 144 60.80 -7.49 40.38
C ALA A 144 62.12 -6.89 39.82
N ALA A 145 62.48 -5.73 40.32
CA ALA A 145 63.84 -5.22 40.26
C ALA A 145 64.08 -4.26 41.42
N GLU A 146 64.53 -4.81 42.54
CA GLU A 146 65.45 -4.23 43.51
C GLU A 146 66.36 -5.32 44.02
#